data_66f1a120235c647bc3ce45accae37db3
#
_entry.id   66f1a120235c647bc3ce45accae37db3
#
_cell.length_a   1.000
_cell.length_b   1.000
_cell.length_c   1.000
_cell.angle_alpha   90.00
_cell.angle_beta   90.00
_cell.angle_gamma   90.00
#
_symmetry.space_group_name_H-M   'P 1'
#
loop_
_entity.id
_entity.type
_entity.pdbx_description
1 polymer ?
#
loop_
_entity_poly.entity_id
_entity_poly.type
_entity_poly.pdbx_seq_one_letter_code
_entity_poly.pdbx_strand_id
1 'polypeptide(L)'
;MALKLDNNLLDELGLSALPAEEKSKMLAHIYETLEMRVGVRLAEQMSDQQLDEFEGFINANDEAGALQWLESTFPSYKQVVAEEFDKLKAEISQVAPQIVSEAQQAQQ
;
A
#
# COMPACT_ATOMS: atom_id res chain seq x y z
N MET A 1 1.52 -1.69 13.42
CA MET A 1 2.51 -0.81 12.81
C MET A 1 1.81 0.26 11.99
N ALA A 2 2.08 1.52 12.26
CA ALA A 2 1.47 2.60 11.52
C ALA A 2 2.39 3.03 10.39
N LEU A 3 1.95 2.80 9.15
CA LEU A 3 2.60 3.39 7.98
C LEU A 3 2.06 4.80 7.85
N LYS A 4 2.96 5.77 7.85
CA LYS A 4 2.55 7.16 7.65
C LYS A 4 2.49 7.46 6.17
N LEU A 5 1.31 7.34 5.61
CA LEU A 5 1.06 7.70 4.21
C LEU A 5 0.54 9.15 4.20
N ASP A 6 1.48 10.08 4.22
CA ASP A 6 1.17 11.51 4.28
C ASP A 6 1.95 12.29 3.23
N ASN A 7 1.81 13.61 3.27
CA ASN A 7 2.49 14.47 2.30
C ASN A 7 4.01 14.40 2.38
N ASN A 8 4.56 14.08 3.55
CA ASN A 8 6.01 13.91 3.69
C ASN A 8 6.51 12.73 2.85
N LEU A 9 5.74 11.66 2.80
CA LEU A 9 6.06 10.52 1.94
C LEU A 9 6.12 10.94 0.48
N LEU A 10 5.14 11.73 0.03
CA LEU A 10 5.12 12.22 -1.34
C LEU A 10 6.31 13.10 -1.66
N ASP A 11 6.71 13.94 -0.70
CA ASP A 11 7.91 14.77 -0.86
C ASP A 11 9.17 13.91 -1.02
N GLU A 12 9.29 12.86 -0.24
CA GLU A 12 10.41 11.92 -0.36
C GLU A 12 10.44 11.23 -1.71
N LEU A 13 9.28 10.97 -2.29
CA LEU A 13 9.16 10.28 -3.56
C LEU A 13 9.32 11.22 -4.77
N GLY A 14 9.48 12.51 -4.53
CA GLY A 14 9.61 13.49 -5.63
C GLY A 14 8.27 13.92 -6.20
N LEU A 15 7.19 13.78 -5.44
CA LEU A 15 5.84 14.11 -5.90
C LEU A 15 5.29 15.37 -5.24
N SER A 16 6.15 16.17 -4.62
CA SER A 16 5.71 17.38 -3.91
C SER A 16 5.05 18.41 -4.83
N ALA A 17 5.35 18.38 -6.12
CA ALA A 17 4.78 19.31 -7.09
C ALA A 17 3.35 18.97 -7.51
N LEU A 18 2.82 17.82 -7.08
CA LEU A 18 1.45 17.45 -7.44
C LEU A 18 0.43 18.36 -6.73
N PRO A 19 -0.70 18.67 -7.41
CA PRO A 19 -1.82 19.37 -6.76
C PRO A 19 -2.38 18.53 -5.60
N ALA A 20 -3.07 19.21 -4.67
CA ALA A 20 -3.61 18.55 -3.49
C ALA A 20 -4.52 17.36 -3.81
N GLU A 21 -5.38 17.48 -4.82
CA GLU A 21 -6.26 16.39 -5.25
C GLU A 21 -5.47 15.19 -5.74
N GLU A 22 -4.43 15.44 -6.54
CA GLU A 22 -3.60 14.36 -7.06
C GLU A 22 -2.77 13.71 -5.96
N LYS A 23 -2.33 14.49 -4.97
CA LYS A 23 -1.63 13.94 -3.81
C LYS A 23 -2.52 12.98 -3.03
N SER A 24 -3.78 13.35 -2.81
CA SER A 24 -4.73 12.48 -2.10
C SER A 24 -4.98 11.18 -2.87
N LYS A 25 -5.16 11.28 -4.17
CA LYS A 25 -5.35 10.10 -5.02
C LYS A 25 -4.12 9.20 -5.00
N MET A 26 -2.94 9.80 -5.03
CA MET A 26 -1.69 9.05 -5.02
C MET A 26 -1.51 8.30 -3.70
N LEU A 27 -1.82 8.94 -2.57
CA LEU A 27 -1.74 8.29 -1.26
C LEU A 27 -2.69 7.11 -1.18
N ALA A 28 -3.92 7.26 -1.67
CA ALA A 28 -4.89 6.17 -1.71
C ALA A 28 -4.40 5.03 -2.60
N HIS A 29 -3.83 5.36 -3.75
CA HIS A 29 -3.29 4.36 -4.67
C HIS A 29 -2.12 3.58 -4.05
N ILE A 30 -1.22 4.30 -3.36
CA ILE A 30 -0.09 3.67 -2.68
C ILE A 30 -0.60 2.69 -1.63
N TYR A 31 -1.56 3.11 -0.83
CA TYR A 31 -2.13 2.28 0.23
C TYR A 31 -2.78 1.02 -0.34
N GLU A 32 -3.63 1.17 -1.34
CA GLU A 32 -4.33 0.04 -1.98
C GLU A 32 -3.35 -0.94 -2.63
N THR A 33 -2.33 -0.40 -3.31
CA THR A 33 -1.32 -1.24 -3.96
C THR A 33 -0.52 -2.01 -2.92
N LEU A 34 -0.15 -1.35 -1.83
CA LEU A 34 0.60 -1.99 -0.76
C LEU A 34 -0.21 -3.12 -0.11
N GLU A 35 -1.48 -2.86 0.20
CA GLU A 35 -2.37 -3.89 0.76
C GLU A 35 -2.47 -5.10 -0.16
N MET A 36 -2.63 -4.86 -1.45
CA MET A 36 -2.75 -5.94 -2.43
C MET A 36 -1.48 -6.78 -2.49
N ARG A 37 -0.32 -6.13 -2.55
CA ARG A 37 0.96 -6.84 -2.62
C ARG A 37 1.26 -7.63 -1.36
N VAL A 38 1.01 -7.05 -0.20
CA VAL A 38 1.18 -7.74 1.08
C VAL A 38 0.23 -8.92 1.15
N GLY A 39 -1.03 -8.73 0.77
CA GLY A 39 -2.02 -9.79 0.76
C GLY A 39 -1.63 -10.96 -0.12
N VAL A 40 -1.12 -10.69 -1.32
CA VAL A 40 -0.69 -11.75 -2.25
C VAL A 40 0.48 -12.55 -1.65
N ARG A 41 1.47 -11.86 -1.09
CA ARG A 41 2.63 -12.54 -0.50
C ARG A 41 2.23 -13.42 0.68
N LEU A 42 1.34 -12.93 1.52
CA LEU A 42 0.87 -13.70 2.68
C LEU A 42 -0.02 -14.84 2.25
N ALA A 43 -0.86 -14.64 1.22
CA ALA A 43 -1.73 -15.68 0.69
C ALA A 43 -0.92 -16.88 0.18
N GLU A 44 0.25 -16.64 -0.39
CA GLU A 44 1.12 -17.72 -0.85
C GLU A 44 1.60 -18.61 0.30
N GLN A 45 1.63 -18.07 1.52
CA GLN A 45 2.06 -18.80 2.71
C GLN A 45 0.88 -19.43 3.45
N MET A 46 -0.34 -19.14 3.06
CA MET A 46 -1.54 -19.60 3.76
C MET A 46 -1.95 -20.99 3.32
N SER A 47 -2.40 -21.80 4.30
CA SER A 47 -3.09 -23.05 4.03
C SER A 47 -4.51 -22.72 3.52
N ASP A 48 -5.21 -23.73 2.99
CA ASP A 48 -6.59 -23.55 2.53
C ASP A 48 -7.49 -23.04 3.65
N GLN A 49 -7.31 -23.56 4.87
CA GLN A 49 -8.08 -23.11 6.02
C GLN A 49 -7.80 -21.64 6.35
N GLN A 50 -6.54 -21.24 6.29
CA GLN A 50 -6.14 -19.86 6.57
C GLN A 50 -6.70 -18.91 5.52
N LEU A 51 -6.70 -19.33 4.25
CA LEU A 51 -7.30 -18.54 3.18
C LEU A 51 -8.79 -18.32 3.41
N ASP A 52 -9.51 -19.36 3.83
CA ASP A 52 -10.93 -19.25 4.14
C ASP A 52 -11.18 -18.27 5.28
N GLU A 53 -10.36 -18.33 6.33
CA GLU A 53 -10.47 -17.41 7.47
C GLU A 53 -10.23 -15.96 7.02
N PHE A 54 -9.20 -15.75 6.22
CA PHE A 54 -8.87 -14.42 5.71
C PHE A 54 -10.00 -13.88 4.84
N GLU A 55 -10.51 -14.69 3.93
CA GLU A 55 -11.64 -14.30 3.09
C GLU A 55 -12.87 -13.93 3.90
N GLY A 56 -13.08 -14.60 5.03
CA GLY A 56 -14.18 -14.29 5.94
C GLY A 56 -14.09 -12.85 6.47
N PHE A 57 -12.90 -12.40 6.85
CA PHE A 57 -12.70 -11.02 7.28
C PHE A 57 -12.94 -10.03 6.14
N ILE A 58 -12.45 -10.35 4.96
CA ILE A 58 -12.62 -9.48 3.79
C ILE A 58 -14.08 -9.35 3.41
N ASN A 59 -14.82 -10.47 3.38
CA ASN A 59 -16.24 -10.47 3.04
C ASN A 59 -17.08 -9.71 4.07
N ALA A 60 -16.64 -9.71 5.33
CA ALA A 60 -17.33 -8.98 6.40
C ALA A 60 -16.92 -7.51 6.46
N ASN A 61 -16.01 -7.06 5.61
CA ASN A 61 -15.41 -5.72 5.65
C ASN A 61 -14.76 -5.40 7.00
N ASP A 62 -14.22 -6.42 7.65
CA ASP A 62 -13.58 -6.28 8.95
C ASP A 62 -12.07 -6.12 8.79
N GLU A 63 -11.66 -4.92 8.37
CA GLU A 63 -10.24 -4.63 8.15
C GLU A 63 -9.41 -4.74 9.43
N ALA A 64 -9.94 -4.26 10.54
CA ALA A 64 -9.25 -4.33 11.83
C ALA A 64 -9.05 -5.77 12.28
N GLY A 65 -10.07 -6.60 12.12
CA GLY A 65 -9.98 -8.02 12.46
C GLY A 65 -9.00 -8.74 11.56
N ALA A 66 -9.03 -8.44 10.26
CA ALA A 66 -8.10 -9.03 9.30
C ALA A 66 -6.65 -8.69 9.67
N LEU A 67 -6.39 -7.44 10.02
CA LEU A 67 -5.05 -6.98 10.38
C LEU A 67 -4.56 -7.68 11.65
N GLN A 68 -5.39 -7.76 12.69
CA GLN A 68 -5.03 -8.45 13.92
C GLN A 68 -4.75 -9.92 13.67
N TRP A 69 -5.57 -10.56 12.84
CA TRP A 69 -5.40 -11.95 12.48
C TRP A 69 -4.07 -12.17 11.75
N LEU A 70 -3.75 -11.30 10.78
CA LEU A 70 -2.49 -11.38 10.04
C LEU A 70 -1.29 -11.22 10.96
N GLU A 71 -1.32 -10.26 11.87
CA GLU A 71 -0.22 -10.02 12.79
C GLU A 71 -0.01 -11.21 13.75
N SER A 72 -1.11 -11.82 14.19
CA SER A 72 -1.05 -12.96 15.11
C SER A 72 -0.62 -14.24 14.41
N THR A 73 -1.08 -14.45 13.17
CA THR A 73 -0.86 -15.68 12.42
C THR A 73 0.49 -15.70 11.74
N PHE A 74 0.95 -14.54 11.26
CA PHE A 74 2.21 -14.41 10.53
C PHE A 74 3.16 -13.48 11.25
N PRO A 75 4.12 -14.00 12.02
CA PRO A 75 5.11 -13.15 12.68
C PRO A 75 5.92 -12.29 11.71
N SER A 76 6.04 -12.73 10.46
CA SER A 76 6.75 -11.98 9.42
C SER A 76 5.94 -10.86 8.78
N TYR A 77 4.70 -10.64 9.22
CA TYR A 77 3.80 -9.66 8.60
C TYR A 77 4.45 -8.28 8.48
N LYS A 78 5.04 -7.78 9.56
CA LYS A 78 5.67 -6.45 9.57
C LYS A 78 6.83 -6.37 8.59
N GLN A 79 7.59 -7.44 8.49
CA GLN A 79 8.73 -7.51 7.55
C GLN A 79 8.23 -7.49 6.11
N VAL A 80 7.17 -8.24 5.81
CA VAL A 80 6.57 -8.26 4.47
C VAL A 80 6.09 -6.87 4.08
N VAL A 81 5.39 -6.19 5.01
CA VAL A 81 4.91 -4.82 4.76
C VAL A 81 6.09 -3.89 4.46
N ALA A 82 7.15 -3.95 5.27
CA ALA A 82 8.31 -3.09 5.08
C ALA A 82 8.99 -3.34 3.74
N GLU A 83 9.16 -4.60 3.36
CA GLU A 83 9.80 -4.97 2.10
C GLU A 83 9.00 -4.50 0.89
N GLU A 84 7.69 -4.72 0.92
CA GLU A 84 6.84 -4.30 -0.19
C GLU A 84 6.73 -2.78 -0.28
N PHE A 85 6.71 -2.11 0.87
CA PHE A 85 6.69 -0.66 0.91
C PHE A 85 7.97 -0.07 0.31
N ASP A 86 9.13 -0.62 0.65
CA ASP A 86 10.41 -0.18 0.09
C ASP A 86 10.45 -0.37 -1.42
N LYS A 87 9.97 -1.51 -1.91
CA LYS A 87 9.89 -1.77 -3.35
C LYS A 87 8.97 -0.77 -4.05
N LEU A 88 7.82 -0.52 -3.46
CA LEU A 88 6.84 0.40 -4.02
C LEU A 88 7.38 1.83 -4.06
N LYS A 89 8.06 2.26 -2.99
CA LYS A 89 8.69 3.58 -2.97
C LYS A 89 9.73 3.73 -4.08
N ALA A 90 10.55 2.72 -4.28
CA ALA A 90 11.55 2.74 -5.33
C ALA A 90 10.92 2.83 -6.72
N GLU A 91 9.86 2.04 -6.96
CA GLU A 91 9.15 2.07 -8.23
C GLU A 91 8.54 3.44 -8.51
N ILE A 92 7.91 4.04 -7.50
CA ILE A 92 7.27 5.35 -7.65
C ILE A 92 8.31 6.44 -7.87
N SER A 93 9.42 6.39 -7.14
CA SER A 93 10.51 7.37 -7.31
C SER A 93 11.06 7.38 -8.73
N GLN A 94 11.12 6.20 -9.37
CA GLN A 94 11.62 6.10 -10.73
C GLN A 94 10.68 6.76 -11.74
N VAL A 95 9.38 6.74 -11.49
CA VAL A 95 8.39 7.30 -12.41
C VAL A 95 7.84 8.64 -11.92
N ALA A 96 8.32 9.15 -10.79
CA ALA A 96 7.83 10.41 -10.21
C ALA A 96 7.90 11.59 -11.19
N PRO A 97 9.00 11.81 -11.92
CA PRO A 97 9.03 12.92 -12.87
C PRO A 97 7.95 12.82 -13.94
N GLN A 98 7.67 11.61 -14.40
CA GLN A 98 6.62 11.39 -15.40
C GLN A 98 5.23 11.63 -14.80
N ILE A 99 5.00 11.18 -13.58
CA ILE A 99 3.72 11.39 -12.89
C ILE A 99 3.45 12.88 -12.73
N VAL A 100 4.43 13.65 -12.28
CA VAL A 100 4.31 15.09 -12.09
C VAL A 100 4.05 15.78 -13.43
N SER A 101 4.78 15.39 -14.47
CA SER A 101 4.63 15.95 -15.80
C SER A 101 3.22 15.73 -16.35
N GLU A 102 2.70 14.52 -16.23
CA GLU A 102 1.36 14.17 -16.70
C GLU A 102 0.29 14.94 -15.92
N ALA A 103 0.44 15.06 -14.60
CA ALA A 103 -0.51 15.80 -13.78
C ALA A 103 -0.54 17.28 -14.15
N GLN A 104 0.62 17.88 -14.43
CA GLN A 104 0.70 19.28 -14.87
C GLN A 104 0.06 19.48 -16.22
N GLN A 105 0.25 18.54 -17.16
CA GLN A 105 -0.36 18.61 -18.47
C GLN A 105 -1.88 18.49 -18.40
N ALA A 106 -2.38 17.65 -17.49
CA ALA A 106 -3.82 17.45 -17.35
C ALA A 106 -4.55 18.69 -16.82
N GLN A 107 -3.82 19.65 -16.25
CA GLN A 107 -4.40 20.88 -15.72
C GLN A 107 -4.36 22.06 -16.70
N GLN A 108 -3.74 21.86 -17.80
CA GLN A 108 -3.72 22.88 -18.88
C GLN A 108 -4.92 22.65 -19.80
#